data_de3ee1cf9017dcee52aa32a50f5dbf9a
#
_entry.id   de3ee1cf9017dcee52aa32a50f5dbf9a
#
_cell.length_a   1.000
_cell.length_b   1.000
_cell.length_c   1.000
_cell.angle_alpha   90.00
_cell.angle_beta   90.00
_cell.angle_gamma   90.00
#
_symmetry.space_group_name_H-M   'P 1'
#
loop_
_entity.id
_entity.type
_entity.pdbx_description
1 polymer ?
#
loop_
_entity_poly.entity_id
_entity_poly.type
_entity_poly.pdbx_seq_one_letter_code
_entity_poly.pdbx_strand_id
1 'polypeptide(L)'
;MLRFCLLLTGCLCLESVVCFAAEPEKAATPLLKISARVDLGEDVGQNFGSLFELRDAQGAVIAGAGFMDVYNTRFRGDRQTLQFYVKQPGATPIAQTKRLPHPDLGTGVYLLDFNQTISAWSGYRPGALRTWNPAAGKWSDTPEPFTGPVGSGDGMQRVGTGVLTFSSNRVAYNGRVILEPPAEGRYYNFYYAQGFLCFYHGKRSEQGGFTKVVACPWKPSDGEAVDLSRAVSIDCKFVGATPFAWGQFQNELLTVSNWGGVYVFNGKTWRTILEASDKYSYQVYSMLNFRDRLLLAQYPSGELFEYRGGNEIKQLSGWPPRLPGVSPSAREAQTLAIYRGDLFVGGWPWAELWRYDADADRWHSHGRMFSHPELTDKTVHPYEADAVRHKLVVNHWGQRVTGLVPLGGALMVSTSSKGTYAWSERYQFLTDAQRRQYGAVLAFEMPGNLAAQIEWRDRPILLEFTVEPGRLVIRQDGQEIGATAFEVTDVERLQQARVVWGEGVFGKLKGTVTDGKRE
;
A
#
# COMPACT_ATOMS: atom_id res chain seq x y z
N MET A 1 -25.04 -54.40 52.59
CA MET A 1 -24.21 -55.59 52.83
C MET A 1 -22.87 -55.43 52.10
N LEU A 2 -21.81 -55.57 52.93
CA LEU A 2 -20.39 -55.88 52.65
C LEU A 2 -19.66 -55.22 51.48
N ARG A 3 -18.81 -54.30 51.78
CA ARG A 3 -17.31 -54.19 51.82
C ARG A 3 -16.53 -55.23 51.03
N PHE A 4 -15.65 -54.74 50.14
CA PHE A 4 -14.27 -55.21 50.10
C PHE A 4 -13.34 -54.08 49.62
N CYS A 5 -12.41 -53.65 50.49
CA CYS A 5 -11.23 -52.86 50.22
C CYS A 5 -10.16 -53.75 49.59
N LEU A 6 -9.51 -53.25 48.53
CA LEU A 6 -8.18 -53.75 48.13
C LEU A 6 -7.22 -52.56 47.99
N LEU A 7 -6.31 -52.50 48.94
CA LEU A 7 -5.12 -51.65 48.90
C LEU A 7 -4.13 -52.26 47.88
N LEU A 8 -3.74 -51.47 46.90
CA LEU A 8 -2.56 -51.73 46.08
C LEU A 8 -1.56 -50.60 46.30
N THR A 9 -0.51 -50.96 47.04
CA THR A 9 0.72 -50.18 47.22
C THR A 9 1.51 -50.18 45.90
N GLY A 10 1.50 -49.07 45.18
CA GLY A 10 2.35 -48.85 43.99
C GLY A 10 3.55 -47.98 44.35
N CYS A 11 4.73 -48.57 44.26
CA CYS A 11 6.03 -47.90 44.40
C CYS A 11 6.15 -46.76 43.39
N LEU A 12 6.28 -45.50 43.84
CA LEU A 12 6.67 -44.33 43.03
C LEU A 12 8.20 -44.39 42.85
N CYS A 13 8.65 -44.83 41.69
CA CYS A 13 10.00 -44.50 41.21
C CYS A 13 9.98 -43.03 40.76
N LEU A 14 10.59 -42.14 41.52
CA LEU A 14 10.97 -40.83 41.07
C LEU A 14 12.15 -40.95 40.10
N GLU A 15 11.89 -40.99 38.81
CA GLU A 15 12.92 -40.69 37.82
C GLU A 15 13.14 -39.16 37.82
N SER A 16 14.31 -38.77 38.32
CA SER A 16 14.80 -37.38 38.22
C SER A 16 15.10 -37.06 36.75
N VAL A 17 14.14 -36.41 36.07
CA VAL A 17 14.40 -35.80 34.75
C VAL A 17 15.31 -34.59 34.99
N VAL A 18 16.60 -34.81 34.77
CA VAL A 18 17.57 -33.70 34.69
C VAL A 18 17.26 -32.95 33.40
N CYS A 19 16.48 -31.86 33.50
CA CYS A 19 16.37 -30.87 32.45
C CYS A 19 17.74 -30.23 32.28
N PHE A 20 18.50 -30.66 31.27
CA PHE A 20 19.60 -29.85 30.77
C PHE A 20 18.99 -28.59 30.19
N ALA A 21 19.15 -27.48 30.91
CA ALA A 21 18.92 -26.16 30.33
C ALA A 21 19.93 -26.04 29.16
N ALA A 22 19.41 -26.02 27.93
CA ALA A 22 20.23 -25.69 26.78
C ALA A 22 20.90 -24.34 27.07
N GLU A 23 22.23 -24.31 27.01
CA GLU A 23 22.95 -23.06 27.06
C GLU A 23 22.33 -22.11 26.02
N PRO A 24 22.07 -20.83 26.34
CA PRO A 24 21.53 -19.89 25.36
C PRO A 24 22.54 -19.86 24.20
N GLU A 25 22.05 -20.26 23.02
CA GLU A 25 22.81 -20.23 21.77
C GLU A 25 23.43 -18.85 21.64
N LYS A 26 24.76 -18.80 21.62
CA LYS A 26 25.51 -17.54 21.58
C LYS A 26 25.04 -16.79 20.35
N ALA A 27 24.29 -15.71 20.52
CA ALA A 27 23.75 -14.93 19.41
C ALA A 27 24.89 -14.64 18.42
N ALA A 28 24.70 -15.06 17.17
CA ALA A 28 25.70 -14.85 16.13
C ALA A 28 26.01 -13.36 16.00
N THR A 29 27.28 -13.00 15.91
CA THR A 29 27.67 -11.60 15.70
C THR A 29 27.06 -11.10 14.39
N PRO A 30 26.31 -9.99 14.39
CA PRO A 30 25.70 -9.49 13.18
C PRO A 30 26.77 -9.03 12.17
N LEU A 31 26.49 -9.24 10.89
CA LEU A 31 27.33 -8.77 9.78
C LEU A 31 27.27 -7.23 9.65
N LEU A 32 26.11 -6.68 9.99
CA LEU A 32 25.82 -5.25 10.01
C LEU A 32 24.70 -4.98 11.01
N LYS A 33 24.85 -3.93 11.80
CA LYS A 33 23.80 -3.38 12.64
C LYS A 33 23.72 -1.88 12.45
N ILE A 34 22.52 -1.36 12.20
CA ILE A 34 22.23 0.07 12.13
C ILE A 34 21.11 0.36 13.12
N SER A 35 21.36 1.33 14.00
CA SER A 35 20.40 1.78 15.00
C SER A 35 19.98 3.21 14.71
N ALA A 36 18.69 3.49 14.79
CA ALA A 36 18.12 4.82 14.63
C ALA A 36 17.12 5.07 15.75
N ARG A 37 17.35 6.12 16.53
CA ARG A 37 16.36 6.63 17.47
C ARG A 37 15.49 7.64 16.73
N VAL A 38 14.22 7.32 16.57
CA VAL A 38 13.28 8.10 15.76
C VAL A 38 12.22 8.68 16.68
N ASP A 39 12.09 10.00 16.64
CA ASP A 39 10.96 10.70 17.25
C ASP A 39 9.94 10.99 16.14
N LEU A 40 8.86 10.24 16.15
CA LEU A 40 7.77 10.41 15.21
C LEU A 40 6.80 11.51 15.63
N GLY A 41 6.90 11.97 16.88
CA GLY A 41 6.00 12.95 17.46
C GLY A 41 4.55 12.53 17.39
N GLU A 42 3.66 13.49 17.25
CA GLU A 42 2.28 13.25 16.85
C GLU A 42 2.25 12.98 15.34
N ASP A 43 1.99 11.75 14.93
CA ASP A 43 1.82 11.43 13.52
C ASP A 43 0.57 12.11 12.99
N VAL A 44 0.74 13.21 12.32
CA VAL A 44 -0.34 13.94 11.64
C VAL A 44 -0.54 13.47 10.19
N GLY A 45 -0.31 12.18 9.95
CA GLY A 45 -0.45 11.59 8.63
C GLY A 45 0.66 12.00 7.66
N GLN A 46 1.83 12.31 8.17
CA GLN A 46 2.99 12.66 7.35
C GLN A 46 3.53 11.43 6.62
N ASN A 47 4.15 11.70 5.50
CA ASN A 47 4.90 10.72 4.74
C ASN A 47 6.34 10.74 5.23
N PHE A 48 6.77 9.69 5.91
CA PHE A 48 8.16 9.52 6.30
C PHE A 48 8.94 8.99 5.11
N GLY A 49 10.09 9.54 4.85
CA GLY A 49 10.97 9.04 3.82
C GLY A 49 11.87 7.92 4.32
N SER A 50 13.03 7.81 3.72
CA SER A 50 14.10 6.93 4.14
C SER A 50 14.65 7.34 5.52
N LEU A 51 14.84 6.37 6.39
CA LEU A 51 15.62 6.55 7.60
C LEU A 51 17.12 6.59 7.27
N PHE A 52 17.56 5.67 6.44
CA PHE A 52 18.93 5.63 5.93
C PHE A 52 19.01 4.89 4.61
N GLU A 53 20.09 5.16 3.88
CA GLU A 53 20.57 4.37 2.75
C GLU A 53 22.04 4.00 2.98
N LEU A 54 22.43 2.82 2.53
CA LEU A 54 23.82 2.41 2.40
C LEU A 54 24.22 2.53 0.93
N ARG A 55 25.23 3.34 0.67
CA ARG A 55 25.76 3.56 -0.68
C ARG A 55 27.18 3.03 -0.78
N ASP A 56 27.42 2.26 -1.84
CA ASP A 56 28.78 1.77 -2.12
C ASP A 56 29.71 2.89 -2.64
N ALA A 57 30.94 2.53 -2.98
CA ALA A 57 31.94 3.45 -3.49
C ALA A 57 31.56 4.12 -4.81
N GLN A 58 30.67 3.48 -5.59
CA GLN A 58 30.14 4.01 -6.85
C GLN A 58 28.88 4.86 -6.64
N GLY A 59 28.37 4.95 -5.41
CA GLY A 59 27.19 5.71 -5.06
C GLY A 59 25.85 4.93 -5.25
N ALA A 60 25.90 3.67 -5.65
CA ALA A 60 24.72 2.83 -5.79
C ALA A 60 24.14 2.48 -4.41
N VAL A 61 22.81 2.50 -4.30
CA VAL A 61 22.12 2.12 -3.07
C VAL A 61 22.08 0.60 -2.95
N ILE A 62 22.79 0.06 -1.96
CA ILE A 62 22.90 -1.39 -1.75
C ILE A 62 22.07 -1.89 -0.57
N ALA A 63 21.66 -1.03 0.32
CA ALA A 63 20.71 -1.33 1.38
C ALA A 63 20.02 -0.05 1.85
N GLY A 64 18.92 -0.17 2.54
CA GLY A 64 18.25 0.96 3.15
C GLY A 64 17.04 0.55 3.96
N ALA A 65 16.55 1.49 4.76
CA ALA A 65 15.30 1.33 5.48
C ALA A 65 14.54 2.65 5.54
N GLY A 66 13.22 2.53 5.61
CA GLY A 66 12.36 3.70 5.75
C GLY A 66 10.88 3.34 5.87
N PHE A 67 10.10 4.34 6.23
CA PHE A 67 8.65 4.23 6.26
C PHE A 67 8.09 4.29 4.86
N MET A 68 7.24 3.35 4.56
CA MET A 68 6.66 3.18 3.25
C MET A 68 5.24 3.74 3.22
N ASP A 69 4.89 4.43 2.15
CA ASP A 69 3.53 4.78 1.81
C ASP A 69 3.07 3.88 0.66
N VAL A 70 2.20 2.92 0.94
CA VAL A 70 1.58 2.07 -0.09
C VAL A 70 0.28 2.71 -0.49
N TYR A 71 0.10 2.90 -1.78
CA TYR A 71 -1.16 3.39 -2.31
C TYR A 71 -1.68 2.44 -3.38
N ASN A 72 -2.73 1.74 -3.06
CA ASN A 72 -3.51 1.03 -4.07
C ASN A 72 -4.82 1.78 -4.37
N THR A 73 -5.57 1.33 -5.36
CA THR A 73 -6.74 2.04 -5.92
C THR A 73 -7.82 2.45 -4.92
N ARG A 74 -7.94 1.75 -3.80
CA ARG A 74 -9.04 1.95 -2.83
C ARG A 74 -8.55 2.32 -1.45
N PHE A 75 -7.42 1.78 -1.06
CA PHE A 75 -6.92 1.86 0.31
C PHE A 75 -5.49 2.35 0.32
N ARG A 76 -5.20 3.24 1.24
CA ARG A 76 -3.82 3.50 1.64
C ARG A 76 -3.42 2.43 2.64
N GLY A 77 -2.19 1.98 2.54
CA GLY A 77 -1.60 1.11 3.53
C GLY A 77 -1.47 1.80 4.89
N ASP A 78 -1.24 1.01 5.91
CA ASP A 78 -0.90 1.52 7.23
C ASP A 78 0.46 2.24 7.14
N ARG A 79 0.49 3.52 7.46
CA ARG A 79 1.70 4.36 7.39
C ARG A 79 2.79 3.98 8.40
N GLN A 80 2.52 3.01 9.24
CA GLN A 80 3.47 2.50 10.22
C GLN A 80 4.27 1.31 9.70
N THR A 81 4.11 0.95 8.42
CA THR A 81 4.91 -0.10 7.80
C THR A 81 6.31 0.41 7.49
N LEU A 82 7.28 -0.31 8.03
CA LEU A 82 8.70 -0.08 7.87
C LEU A 82 9.27 -1.13 6.92
N GLN A 83 10.08 -0.74 5.95
CA GLN A 83 10.84 -1.66 5.13
C GLN A 83 12.33 -1.57 5.46
N PHE A 84 13.00 -2.72 5.48
CA PHE A 84 14.45 -2.87 5.47
C PHE A 84 14.84 -3.77 4.31
N TYR A 85 15.75 -3.32 3.47
CA TYR A 85 16.18 -4.09 2.30
C TYR A 85 17.70 -4.09 2.12
N VAL A 86 18.19 -5.18 1.51
CA VAL A 86 19.58 -5.34 1.07
C VAL A 86 19.57 -5.87 -0.36
N LYS A 87 20.27 -5.18 -1.27
CA LYS A 87 20.42 -5.56 -2.68
C LYS A 87 21.75 -6.28 -2.88
N GLN A 88 21.71 -7.41 -3.56
CA GLN A 88 22.93 -8.12 -3.93
C GLN A 88 23.53 -7.55 -5.22
N PRO A 89 24.85 -7.46 -5.36
CA PRO A 89 25.48 -6.93 -6.57
C PRO A 89 25.26 -7.85 -7.78
N GLY A 90 25.10 -7.24 -8.96
CA GLY A 90 25.19 -7.91 -10.26
C GLY A 90 24.05 -8.87 -10.63
N ALA A 91 23.19 -9.25 -9.72
CA ALA A 91 22.10 -10.17 -10.01
C ALA A 91 20.78 -9.41 -10.21
N THR A 92 20.17 -9.57 -11.38
CA THR A 92 18.74 -9.32 -11.50
C THR A 92 18.04 -10.37 -10.65
N PRO A 93 17.40 -9.99 -9.52
CA PRO A 93 16.79 -10.98 -8.65
C PRO A 93 15.66 -11.68 -9.40
N ILE A 94 15.71 -13.02 -9.41
CA ILE A 94 14.63 -13.84 -9.94
C ILE A 94 13.49 -13.81 -8.92
N ALA A 95 12.36 -13.33 -9.33
CA ALA A 95 11.17 -13.36 -8.51
C ALA A 95 10.58 -14.78 -8.47
N GLN A 96 10.29 -15.25 -7.27
CA GLN A 96 9.50 -16.45 -7.06
C GLN A 96 8.05 -16.04 -6.83
N THR A 97 7.13 -16.58 -7.60
CA THR A 97 5.71 -16.27 -7.48
C THR A 97 4.96 -17.50 -6.98
N LYS A 98 4.33 -17.36 -5.83
CA LYS A 98 3.47 -18.39 -5.24
C LYS A 98 2.03 -17.89 -5.23
N ARG A 99 1.11 -18.67 -5.80
CA ARG A 99 -0.32 -18.39 -5.64
C ARG A 99 -0.78 -18.87 -4.28
N LEU A 100 -1.39 -17.97 -3.51
CA LEU A 100 -2.01 -18.32 -2.24
C LEU A 100 -3.35 -19.03 -2.46
N PRO A 101 -3.90 -19.72 -1.44
CA PRO A 101 -5.29 -20.17 -1.48
C PRO A 101 -6.21 -19.03 -1.91
N HIS A 102 -7.24 -19.34 -2.70
CA HIS A 102 -8.14 -18.31 -3.20
C HIS A 102 -9.06 -17.81 -2.07
N PRO A 103 -9.24 -16.49 -1.88
CA PRO A 103 -10.09 -15.97 -0.80
C PRO A 103 -11.59 -16.15 -1.07
N ASP A 104 -12.00 -16.56 -2.27
CA ASP A 104 -13.40 -16.81 -2.70
C ASP A 104 -14.37 -15.65 -2.42
N LEU A 105 -13.90 -14.44 -2.72
CA LEU A 105 -14.65 -13.19 -2.58
C LEU A 105 -15.16 -12.61 -3.91
N GLY A 106 -15.31 -13.44 -4.97
CA GLY A 106 -15.81 -13.01 -6.27
C GLY A 106 -14.71 -12.73 -7.29
N THR A 107 -14.99 -11.83 -8.24
CA THR A 107 -14.14 -11.58 -9.41
C THR A 107 -12.96 -10.66 -9.16
N GLY A 108 -12.74 -10.27 -7.91
CA GLY A 108 -11.62 -9.41 -7.56
C GLY A 108 -11.56 -9.09 -6.08
N VAL A 109 -10.36 -8.81 -5.63
CA VAL A 109 -10.12 -8.38 -4.26
C VAL A 109 -9.14 -7.20 -4.25
N TYR A 110 -9.29 -6.35 -3.25
CA TYR A 110 -8.29 -5.37 -2.82
C TYR A 110 -7.58 -5.89 -1.58
N LEU A 111 -6.33 -5.53 -1.41
CA LEU A 111 -5.60 -5.87 -0.19
C LEU A 111 -5.60 -4.68 0.77
N LEU A 112 -5.90 -4.97 2.01
CA LEU A 112 -5.79 -4.07 3.15
C LEU A 112 -4.61 -4.52 4.00
N ASP A 113 -3.71 -3.60 4.28
CA ASP A 113 -2.64 -3.75 5.25
C ASP A 113 -2.98 -2.91 6.47
N PHE A 114 -3.38 -3.55 7.56
CA PHE A 114 -3.79 -2.87 8.77
C PHE A 114 -3.55 -3.74 10.01
N ASN A 115 -2.96 -3.17 11.06
CA ASN A 115 -2.62 -3.87 12.30
C ASN A 115 -1.80 -5.15 12.08
N GLN A 116 -0.73 -5.08 11.29
CA GLN A 116 0.16 -6.20 10.95
C GLN A 116 -0.56 -7.38 10.27
N THR A 117 -1.72 -7.12 9.71
CA THR A 117 -2.58 -8.14 9.12
C THR A 117 -2.89 -7.76 7.69
N ILE A 118 -2.78 -8.72 6.77
CA ILE A 118 -3.29 -8.57 5.41
C ILE A 118 -4.71 -9.12 5.34
N SER A 119 -5.60 -8.33 4.78
CA SER A 119 -6.96 -8.74 4.50
C SER A 119 -7.28 -8.57 3.01
N ALA A 120 -7.93 -9.57 2.44
CA ALA A 120 -8.55 -9.50 1.13
C ALA A 120 -9.98 -8.98 1.29
N TRP A 121 -10.31 -7.91 0.56
CA TRP A 121 -11.62 -7.27 0.62
C TRP A 121 -12.28 -7.23 -0.76
N SER A 122 -13.58 -7.48 -0.79
CA SER A 122 -14.42 -7.33 -1.99
C SER A 122 -15.51 -6.31 -1.74
N GLY A 123 -15.60 -5.30 -2.60
CA GLY A 123 -16.50 -4.15 -2.45
C GLY A 123 -17.93 -4.37 -2.95
N TYR A 124 -18.30 -5.60 -3.33
CA TYR A 124 -19.67 -5.88 -3.68
C TYR A 124 -20.42 -6.47 -2.47
N ARG A 125 -21.59 -6.04 -2.24
CA ARG A 125 -22.67 -6.50 -1.35
C ARG A 125 -22.34 -7.29 -0.08
N PRO A 126 -22.68 -6.70 1.00
CA PRO A 126 -21.95 -5.71 1.71
C PRO A 126 -20.48 -6.10 1.63
N GLY A 127 -19.58 -5.21 1.63
CA GLY A 127 -18.16 -5.53 1.51
C GLY A 127 -17.78 -6.72 2.41
N ALA A 128 -17.17 -7.74 1.83
CA ALA A 128 -16.72 -8.93 2.55
C ALA A 128 -15.20 -8.96 2.63
N LEU A 129 -14.70 -9.41 3.77
CA LEU A 129 -13.28 -9.41 4.10
C LEU A 129 -12.87 -10.79 4.60
N ARG A 130 -11.69 -11.25 4.17
CA ARG A 130 -11.00 -12.41 4.73
C ARG A 130 -9.60 -12.03 5.17
N THR A 131 -9.23 -12.42 6.36
CA THR A 131 -7.93 -12.13 6.95
C THR A 131 -6.96 -13.27 6.68
N TRP A 132 -5.74 -12.94 6.28
CA TRP A 132 -4.67 -13.90 6.04
C TRP A 132 -4.01 -14.33 7.36
N ASN A 133 -3.92 -15.64 7.57
CA ASN A 133 -3.13 -16.23 8.65
C ASN A 133 -1.86 -16.84 8.06
N PRO A 134 -0.69 -16.19 8.20
CA PRO A 134 0.56 -16.68 7.62
C PRO A 134 1.04 -17.99 8.26
N ALA A 135 0.80 -18.21 9.55
CA ALA A 135 1.20 -19.43 10.25
C ALA A 135 0.39 -20.65 9.78
N ALA A 136 -0.90 -20.45 9.50
CA ALA A 136 -1.76 -21.52 8.97
C ALA A 136 -1.70 -21.63 7.44
N GLY A 137 -1.14 -20.64 6.74
CA GLY A 137 -1.11 -20.56 5.28
C GLY A 137 -2.51 -20.48 4.65
N LYS A 138 -3.49 -19.89 5.33
CA LYS A 138 -4.89 -19.81 4.86
C LYS A 138 -5.56 -18.49 5.20
N TRP A 139 -6.62 -18.18 4.47
CA TRP A 139 -7.55 -17.11 4.81
C TRP A 139 -8.51 -17.55 5.92
N SER A 140 -9.13 -16.60 6.62
CA SER A 140 -10.20 -16.90 7.59
C SER A 140 -11.31 -17.72 6.91
N ASP A 141 -11.89 -18.67 7.63
CA ASP A 141 -12.83 -19.66 7.07
C ASP A 141 -14.16 -19.00 6.66
N THR A 142 -14.62 -18.01 7.40
CA THR A 142 -15.85 -17.28 7.13
C THR A 142 -15.55 -15.86 6.71
N PRO A 143 -16.14 -15.34 5.62
CA PRO A 143 -16.04 -13.93 5.30
C PRO A 143 -16.65 -13.09 6.43
N GLU A 144 -15.87 -12.16 6.94
CA GLU A 144 -16.35 -11.21 7.94
C GLU A 144 -16.99 -10.02 7.25
N PRO A 145 -18.13 -9.50 7.77
CA PRO A 145 -18.65 -8.23 7.30
C PRO A 145 -17.61 -7.14 7.58
N PHE A 146 -17.20 -6.44 6.57
CA PHE A 146 -16.36 -5.27 6.77
C PHE A 146 -17.23 -4.13 7.28
N THR A 147 -17.15 -3.86 8.56
CA THR A 147 -17.88 -2.78 9.22
C THR A 147 -17.22 -1.43 9.06
N GLY A 148 -16.04 -1.41 8.43
CA GLY A 148 -15.38 -0.20 8.01
C GLY A 148 -16.11 0.47 6.86
N PRO A 149 -15.67 1.64 6.47
CA PRO A 149 -16.29 2.39 5.38
C PRO A 149 -16.16 1.65 4.06
N VAL A 150 -17.25 1.65 3.29
CA VAL A 150 -17.38 0.95 2.02
C VAL A 150 -17.72 1.95 0.93
N GLY A 151 -16.86 2.07 -0.06
CA GLY A 151 -17.07 2.94 -1.21
C GLY A 151 -15.81 3.69 -1.65
N SER A 152 -15.87 4.35 -2.81
CA SER A 152 -14.74 5.17 -3.26
C SER A 152 -14.55 6.37 -2.33
N GLY A 153 -13.38 6.47 -1.74
CA GLY A 153 -13.03 7.51 -0.77
C GLY A 153 -13.37 7.22 0.68
N ASP A 154 -13.98 6.07 0.95
CA ASP A 154 -14.10 5.54 2.29
C ASP A 154 -12.85 4.72 2.63
N GLY A 155 -12.47 4.65 3.90
CA GLY A 155 -11.29 3.93 4.31
C GLY A 155 -10.97 4.11 5.78
N MET A 156 -9.85 3.54 6.17
CA MET A 156 -9.26 3.73 7.48
C MET A 156 -7.85 4.29 7.31
N GLN A 157 -7.44 5.10 8.24
CA GLN A 157 -6.08 5.62 8.28
C GLN A 157 -5.62 5.69 9.74
N ARG A 158 -4.47 5.11 10.01
CA ARG A 158 -3.84 5.29 11.31
C ARG A 158 -3.26 6.69 11.41
N VAL A 159 -3.50 7.34 12.54
CA VAL A 159 -2.94 8.65 12.86
C VAL A 159 -2.55 8.65 14.34
N GLY A 160 -1.27 8.72 14.61
CA GLY A 160 -0.72 8.54 15.95
C GLY A 160 -1.11 7.16 16.52
N THR A 161 -1.60 7.13 17.74
CA THR A 161 -2.07 5.91 18.42
C THR A 161 -3.49 5.51 18.05
N GLY A 162 -4.18 6.29 17.22
CA GLY A 162 -5.59 6.10 16.90
C GLY A 162 -5.86 5.84 15.43
N VAL A 163 -7.13 5.68 15.11
CA VAL A 163 -7.62 5.35 13.77
C VAL A 163 -8.70 6.35 13.35
N LEU A 164 -8.47 7.00 12.21
CA LEU A 164 -9.49 7.70 11.46
C LEU A 164 -10.28 6.70 10.63
N THR A 165 -11.61 6.79 10.70
CA THR A 165 -12.53 6.03 9.88
C THR A 165 -13.34 6.98 9.02
N PHE A 166 -13.24 6.81 7.70
CA PHE A 166 -13.97 7.59 6.71
C PHE A 166 -15.19 6.80 6.26
N SER A 167 -16.36 7.33 6.42
CA SER A 167 -17.62 6.74 5.95
C SER A 167 -18.46 7.80 5.24
N SER A 168 -19.29 7.34 4.33
CA SER A 168 -20.03 8.12 3.33
C SER A 168 -20.64 9.47 3.74
N ASN A 169 -20.05 10.37 4.36
CA ASN A 169 -20.39 11.72 4.76
C ASN A 169 -19.82 12.15 6.09
N ARG A 170 -19.21 11.23 6.85
CA ARG A 170 -18.70 11.56 8.19
C ARG A 170 -17.30 11.00 8.39
N VAL A 171 -16.63 11.53 9.38
CA VAL A 171 -15.33 11.04 9.84
C VAL A 171 -15.39 10.78 11.33
N ALA A 172 -14.85 9.65 11.77
CA ALA A 172 -14.69 9.35 13.18
C ALA A 172 -13.22 9.08 13.52
N TYR A 173 -12.81 9.43 14.73
CA TYR A 173 -11.51 9.09 15.29
C TYR A 173 -11.71 8.22 16.54
N ASN A 174 -11.15 7.01 16.54
CA ASN A 174 -11.38 6.00 17.58
C ASN A 174 -12.87 5.78 17.88
N GLY A 175 -13.71 5.76 16.83
CA GLY A 175 -15.16 5.60 16.95
C GLY A 175 -15.96 6.85 17.32
N ARG A 176 -15.30 7.92 17.78
CA ARG A 176 -15.97 9.19 18.03
C ARG A 176 -16.08 10.01 16.75
N VAL A 177 -17.29 10.44 16.41
CA VAL A 177 -17.50 11.30 15.24
C VAL A 177 -16.86 12.66 15.47
N ILE A 178 -16.02 13.08 14.54
CA ILE A 178 -15.33 14.37 14.53
C ILE A 178 -15.79 15.27 13.39
N LEU A 179 -16.43 14.72 12.37
CA LEU A 179 -17.06 15.46 11.27
C LEU A 179 -18.41 14.84 10.95
N GLU A 180 -19.49 15.57 11.19
CA GLU A 180 -20.86 15.17 10.83
C GLU A 180 -21.16 15.47 9.36
N PRO A 181 -22.20 14.81 8.79
CA PRO A 181 -22.68 15.12 7.46
C PRO A 181 -23.02 16.62 7.28
N PRO A 182 -22.80 17.21 6.10
CA PRO A 182 -23.15 18.61 5.87
C PRO A 182 -24.67 18.80 5.81
N ALA A 183 -25.12 20.00 6.15
CA ALA A 183 -26.52 20.40 5.96
C ALA A 183 -26.96 20.39 4.48
N GLU A 184 -26.01 20.60 3.56
CA GLU A 184 -26.26 20.63 2.14
C GLU A 184 -25.21 19.83 1.37
N GLY A 185 -25.67 18.98 0.42
CA GLY A 185 -24.78 18.13 -0.37
C GLY A 185 -24.21 16.95 0.41
N ARG A 186 -22.97 16.58 0.11
CA ARG A 186 -22.27 15.49 0.77
C ARG A 186 -20.77 15.72 0.80
N TYR A 187 -20.12 15.21 1.85
CA TYR A 187 -18.67 15.03 1.88
C TYR A 187 -18.30 13.68 1.28
N TYR A 188 -17.15 13.61 0.59
CA TYR A 188 -16.67 12.36 0.00
C TYR A 188 -15.17 12.42 -0.30
N ASN A 189 -14.55 11.26 -0.51
CA ASN A 189 -13.14 11.09 -0.84
C ASN A 189 -12.21 11.78 0.16
N PHE A 190 -12.29 11.33 1.39
CA PHE A 190 -11.52 11.84 2.51
C PHE A 190 -10.05 11.46 2.44
N TYR A 191 -9.23 12.31 3.02
CA TYR A 191 -7.80 12.14 3.19
C TYR A 191 -7.32 12.89 4.41
N TYR A 192 -6.34 12.35 5.11
CA TYR A 192 -5.73 13.05 6.23
C TYR A 192 -4.22 13.10 6.06
N ALA A 193 -3.63 14.27 6.11
CA ALA A 193 -2.20 14.46 6.11
C ALA A 193 -1.82 15.83 6.68
N GLN A 194 -0.65 15.89 7.33
CA GLN A 194 -0.03 17.13 7.79
C GLN A 194 -0.91 17.97 8.72
N GLY A 195 -1.78 17.33 9.51
CA GLY A 195 -2.69 18.01 10.43
C GLY A 195 -3.93 18.60 9.74
N PHE A 196 -4.25 18.15 8.52
CA PHE A 196 -5.45 18.57 7.79
C PHE A 196 -6.30 17.39 7.40
N LEU A 197 -7.59 17.46 7.73
CA LEU A 197 -8.61 16.63 7.14
C LEU A 197 -9.05 17.25 5.81
N CYS A 198 -8.83 16.51 4.72
CA CYS A 198 -9.16 16.94 3.37
C CYS A 198 -10.30 16.10 2.81
N PHE A 199 -11.17 16.72 2.03
CA PHE A 199 -12.32 16.04 1.41
C PHE A 199 -12.90 16.86 0.27
N TYR A 200 -13.74 16.23 -0.53
CA TYR A 200 -14.58 16.90 -1.50
C TYR A 200 -15.94 17.18 -0.86
N HIS A 201 -16.48 18.37 -1.12
CA HIS A 201 -17.83 18.76 -0.75
C HIS A 201 -18.60 19.12 -2.01
N GLY A 202 -19.69 18.43 -2.29
CA GLY A 202 -20.45 18.68 -3.49
C GLY A 202 -21.95 18.42 -3.35
N LYS A 203 -22.71 19.15 -4.16
CA LYS A 203 -24.15 18.98 -4.37
C LYS A 203 -24.43 18.98 -5.88
N ARG A 204 -25.25 18.03 -6.32
CA ARG A 204 -25.84 18.03 -7.66
C ARG A 204 -27.34 18.29 -7.53
N SER A 205 -27.89 19.19 -8.30
CA SER A 205 -29.32 19.40 -8.43
C SER A 205 -29.66 19.83 -9.86
N GLU A 206 -30.92 19.71 -10.24
CA GLU A 206 -31.43 20.19 -11.54
C GLU A 206 -31.29 21.69 -11.70
N GLN A 207 -31.27 22.42 -10.61
CA GLN A 207 -31.15 23.88 -10.55
C GLN A 207 -29.71 24.40 -10.47
N GLY A 208 -28.74 23.50 -10.65
CA GLY A 208 -27.31 23.75 -10.47
C GLY A 208 -26.73 22.99 -9.30
N GLY A 209 -25.50 23.28 -8.98
CA GLY A 209 -24.80 22.60 -7.89
C GLY A 209 -23.41 23.17 -7.71
N PHE A 210 -22.65 22.57 -6.80
CA PHE A 210 -21.27 22.97 -6.56
C PHE A 210 -20.39 21.73 -6.29
N THR A 211 -19.10 21.89 -6.45
CA THR A 211 -18.08 20.96 -5.96
C THR A 211 -16.87 21.75 -5.53
N LYS A 212 -16.41 21.49 -4.32
CA LYS A 212 -15.25 22.14 -3.71
C LYS A 212 -14.29 21.09 -3.20
N VAL A 213 -13.00 21.39 -3.23
CA VAL A 213 -11.98 20.69 -2.46
C VAL A 213 -11.75 21.47 -1.19
N VAL A 214 -11.75 20.79 -0.06
CA VAL A 214 -11.71 21.40 1.27
C VAL A 214 -10.54 20.84 2.05
N ALA A 215 -9.82 21.68 2.78
CA ALA A 215 -8.84 21.30 3.80
C ALA A 215 -9.21 21.98 5.12
N CYS A 216 -9.34 21.20 6.17
CA CYS A 216 -9.71 21.70 7.49
C CYS A 216 -8.65 21.26 8.52
N PRO A 217 -8.07 22.18 9.30
CA PRO A 217 -7.11 21.84 10.34
C PRO A 217 -7.77 20.96 11.40
N TRP A 218 -7.12 19.86 11.73
CA TRP A 218 -7.51 18.99 12.82
C TRP A 218 -6.34 18.06 13.21
N LYS A 219 -6.21 17.77 14.49
CA LYS A 219 -5.20 16.83 15.01
C LYS A 219 -5.81 15.93 16.07
N PRO A 220 -5.26 14.73 16.31
CA PRO A 220 -5.70 13.85 17.40
C PRO A 220 -5.67 14.52 18.76
N SER A 221 -4.65 15.34 19.04
CA SER A 221 -4.51 16.09 20.30
C SER A 221 -5.58 17.15 20.53
N ASP A 222 -6.23 17.64 19.46
CA ASP A 222 -7.30 18.62 19.59
C ASP A 222 -8.50 18.03 20.36
N GLY A 223 -8.69 16.71 20.26
CA GLY A 223 -9.72 15.96 21.00
C GLY A 223 -11.16 16.37 20.66
N GLU A 224 -11.39 17.35 19.82
CA GLU A 224 -12.67 17.99 19.49
C GLU A 224 -13.14 17.65 18.08
N ALA A 225 -14.36 18.08 17.77
CA ALA A 225 -14.87 18.02 16.40
C ALA A 225 -14.09 18.96 15.48
N VAL A 226 -14.11 18.65 14.17
CA VAL A 226 -13.52 19.49 13.14
C VAL A 226 -14.23 20.86 13.11
N ASP A 227 -13.48 21.93 13.28
CA ASP A 227 -13.98 23.29 13.18
C ASP A 227 -14.02 23.75 11.71
N LEU A 228 -15.18 23.62 11.08
CA LEU A 228 -15.38 24.00 9.67
C LEU A 228 -15.24 25.51 9.41
N SER A 229 -15.28 26.37 10.44
CA SER A 229 -15.04 27.80 10.27
C SER A 229 -13.59 28.11 9.87
N ARG A 230 -12.67 27.17 10.14
CA ARG A 230 -11.25 27.23 9.77
C ARG A 230 -10.94 26.56 8.43
N ALA A 231 -11.98 26.04 7.75
CA ALA A 231 -11.79 25.34 6.49
C ALA A 231 -11.36 26.30 5.36
N VAL A 232 -10.42 25.83 4.56
CA VAL A 232 -9.98 26.49 3.34
C VAL A 232 -10.42 25.65 2.15
N SER A 233 -11.09 26.27 1.17
CA SER A 233 -11.60 25.53 0.01
C SER A 233 -11.27 26.21 -1.31
N ILE A 234 -11.34 25.42 -2.40
CA ILE A 234 -11.27 25.87 -3.78
C ILE A 234 -12.42 25.24 -4.56
N ASP A 235 -13.06 26.02 -5.41
CA ASP A 235 -14.14 25.54 -6.27
C ASP A 235 -13.58 24.70 -7.43
N CYS A 236 -14.20 23.55 -7.69
CA CYS A 236 -13.94 22.77 -8.89
C CYS A 236 -14.69 23.36 -10.08
N LYS A 237 -14.06 23.40 -11.24
CA LYS A 237 -14.68 23.90 -12.48
C LYS A 237 -15.97 23.15 -12.85
N PHE A 238 -16.04 21.84 -12.57
CA PHE A 238 -17.19 21.02 -12.92
C PHE A 238 -17.89 20.49 -11.67
N VAL A 239 -19.21 20.59 -11.66
CA VAL A 239 -20.06 20.01 -10.62
C VAL A 239 -19.99 18.48 -10.67
N GLY A 240 -19.76 17.88 -9.52
CA GLY A 240 -19.61 16.42 -9.38
C GLY A 240 -18.24 15.91 -9.75
N ALA A 241 -17.24 16.78 -9.79
CA ALA A 241 -15.85 16.35 -9.85
C ALA A 241 -15.54 15.35 -8.74
N THR A 242 -14.82 14.29 -9.07
CA THR A 242 -14.50 13.19 -8.15
C THR A 242 -13.04 12.80 -8.34
N PRO A 243 -12.24 12.79 -7.28
CA PRO A 243 -10.89 12.26 -7.35
C PRO A 243 -10.90 10.74 -7.17
N PHE A 244 -9.78 10.12 -7.55
CA PHE A 244 -9.50 8.72 -7.24
C PHE A 244 -8.31 8.58 -6.30
N ALA A 245 -7.47 9.61 -6.19
CA ALA A 245 -6.29 9.59 -5.36
C ALA A 245 -6.02 10.94 -4.70
N TRP A 246 -5.34 10.85 -3.56
CA TRP A 246 -4.68 11.94 -2.87
C TRP A 246 -3.21 11.61 -2.70
N GLY A 247 -2.38 12.63 -2.68
CA GLY A 247 -0.96 12.51 -2.40
C GLY A 247 -0.45 13.67 -1.58
N GLN A 248 0.74 13.54 -1.09
CA GLN A 248 1.47 14.63 -0.45
C GLN A 248 2.90 14.65 -0.97
N PHE A 249 3.44 15.82 -1.12
CA PHE A 249 4.82 16.04 -1.49
C PHE A 249 5.40 17.15 -0.61
N GLN A 250 6.40 16.82 0.20
CA GLN A 250 6.94 17.74 1.20
C GLN A 250 5.80 18.33 2.09
N ASN A 251 5.55 19.62 2.02
CA ASN A 251 4.50 20.31 2.79
C ASN A 251 3.23 20.59 1.98
N GLU A 252 3.07 19.94 0.84
CA GLU A 252 1.93 20.15 -0.06
C GLU A 252 1.08 18.89 -0.16
N LEU A 253 -0.23 19.08 -0.26
CA LEU A 253 -1.20 18.02 -0.51
C LEU A 253 -1.74 18.18 -1.93
N LEU A 254 -1.87 17.08 -2.66
CA LEU A 254 -2.37 17.05 -4.02
C LEU A 254 -3.61 16.18 -4.14
N THR A 255 -4.52 16.61 -5.01
CA THR A 255 -5.59 15.75 -5.53
C THR A 255 -5.87 16.09 -6.99
N VAL A 256 -6.37 15.10 -7.74
CA VAL A 256 -6.68 15.25 -9.16
C VAL A 256 -8.12 14.81 -9.39
N SER A 257 -8.94 15.67 -9.94
CA SER A 257 -10.31 15.31 -10.31
C SER A 257 -10.36 14.44 -11.56
N ASN A 258 -11.45 13.71 -11.73
CA ASN A 258 -11.72 12.90 -12.94
C ASN A 258 -11.81 13.71 -14.25
N TRP A 259 -11.86 15.03 -14.17
CA TRP A 259 -11.79 16.00 -15.27
C TRP A 259 -10.38 16.56 -15.46
N GLY A 260 -9.39 16.02 -14.77
CA GLY A 260 -7.99 16.42 -14.89
C GLY A 260 -7.59 17.69 -14.16
N GLY A 261 -8.51 18.32 -13.43
CA GLY A 261 -8.16 19.47 -12.57
C GLY A 261 -7.22 19.01 -11.45
N VAL A 262 -6.05 19.65 -11.34
CA VAL A 262 -5.05 19.34 -10.32
C VAL A 262 -5.01 20.47 -9.30
N TYR A 263 -5.34 20.13 -8.06
CA TYR A 263 -5.43 21.04 -6.93
C TYR A 263 -4.32 20.76 -5.93
N VAL A 264 -3.62 21.81 -5.53
CA VAL A 264 -2.49 21.71 -4.58
C VAL A 264 -2.75 22.64 -3.41
N PHE A 265 -2.61 22.11 -2.19
CA PHE A 265 -2.73 22.82 -0.93
C PHE A 265 -1.38 22.94 -0.24
N ASN A 266 -0.97 24.14 0.14
CA ASN A 266 0.34 24.40 0.74
C ASN A 266 0.29 24.57 2.28
N GLY A 267 -0.80 24.13 2.92
CA GLY A 267 -1.04 24.33 4.35
C GLY A 267 -1.78 25.63 4.69
N LYS A 268 -1.97 26.52 3.72
CA LYS A 268 -2.67 27.82 3.90
C LYS A 268 -3.71 28.09 2.83
N THR A 269 -3.37 27.84 1.58
CA THR A 269 -4.23 28.14 0.42
C THR A 269 -4.17 27.02 -0.61
N TRP A 270 -5.26 26.88 -1.34
CA TRP A 270 -5.32 26.04 -2.53
C TRP A 270 -4.87 26.82 -3.77
N ARG A 271 -4.28 26.11 -4.72
CA ARG A 271 -4.04 26.57 -6.08
C ARG A 271 -4.39 25.49 -7.09
N THR A 272 -4.81 25.87 -8.27
CA THR A 272 -4.96 24.99 -9.43
C THR A 272 -3.68 25.06 -10.25
N ILE A 273 -3.05 23.90 -10.52
CA ILE A 273 -1.85 23.84 -11.36
C ILE A 273 -2.13 23.25 -12.74
N LEU A 274 -3.27 22.58 -12.90
CA LEU A 274 -3.81 22.16 -14.18
C LEU A 274 -5.33 22.33 -14.15
N GLU A 275 -5.87 23.04 -15.12
CA GLU A 275 -7.31 23.28 -15.24
C GLU A 275 -8.05 22.02 -15.70
N ALA A 276 -9.22 21.78 -15.08
CA ALA A 276 -10.10 20.69 -15.50
C ALA A 276 -10.67 20.92 -16.91
N SER A 277 -10.82 19.86 -17.70
CA SER A 277 -11.34 19.88 -19.06
C SER A 277 -12.39 18.78 -19.26
N ASP A 278 -13.44 19.07 -20.01
CA ASP A 278 -14.45 18.10 -20.45
C ASP A 278 -14.10 17.41 -21.76
N LYS A 279 -12.98 17.78 -22.38
CA LYS A 279 -12.55 17.26 -23.69
C LYS A 279 -11.85 15.92 -23.59
N TYR A 280 -11.34 15.55 -22.42
CA TYR A 280 -10.62 14.29 -22.23
C TYR A 280 -10.80 13.78 -20.80
N SER A 281 -10.76 12.47 -20.66
CA SER A 281 -10.71 11.82 -19.35
C SER A 281 -9.26 11.81 -18.86
N TYR A 282 -9.06 12.27 -17.65
CA TYR A 282 -7.75 12.25 -16.99
C TYR A 282 -7.97 11.83 -15.54
N GLN A 283 -7.55 10.62 -15.21
CA GLN A 283 -7.79 10.04 -13.90
C GLN A 283 -6.48 9.58 -13.30
N VAL A 284 -6.24 9.93 -12.04
CA VAL A 284 -5.07 9.47 -11.28
C VAL A 284 -5.56 8.51 -10.22
N TYR A 285 -5.15 7.25 -10.31
CA TYR A 285 -5.62 6.18 -9.45
C TYR A 285 -4.79 5.99 -8.18
N SER A 286 -3.51 6.36 -8.22
CA SER A 286 -2.63 6.32 -7.06
C SER A 286 -1.54 7.37 -7.15
N MET A 287 -1.02 7.76 -5.99
CA MET A 287 0.10 8.69 -5.86
C MET A 287 1.07 8.16 -4.81
N LEU A 288 2.34 8.10 -5.14
CA LEU A 288 3.39 7.55 -4.27
C LEU A 288 4.66 8.41 -4.34
N ASN A 289 5.23 8.73 -3.19
CA ASN A 289 6.56 9.34 -3.18
C ASN A 289 7.62 8.29 -3.51
N PHE A 290 8.43 8.61 -4.50
CA PHE A 290 9.56 7.79 -4.90
C PHE A 290 10.78 8.68 -5.12
N ARG A 291 11.79 8.50 -4.28
CA ARG A 291 12.97 9.38 -4.22
C ARG A 291 12.58 10.84 -3.97
N ASP A 292 12.87 11.73 -4.87
CA ASP A 292 12.68 13.19 -4.77
C ASP A 292 11.39 13.70 -5.41
N ARG A 293 10.44 12.82 -5.74
CA ARG A 293 9.23 13.15 -6.48
C ARG A 293 7.98 12.42 -6.01
N LEU A 294 6.84 13.02 -6.22
CA LEU A 294 5.55 12.35 -6.13
C LEU A 294 5.19 11.83 -7.51
N LEU A 295 5.02 10.52 -7.64
CA LEU A 295 4.52 9.86 -8.84
C LEU A 295 3.01 9.80 -8.84
N LEU A 296 2.40 10.06 -9.98
CA LEU A 296 0.96 9.99 -10.21
C LEU A 296 0.70 8.93 -11.29
N ALA A 297 -0.09 7.91 -10.96
CA ALA A 297 -0.41 6.81 -11.85
C ALA A 297 -1.72 7.08 -12.58
N GLN A 298 -1.68 7.18 -13.91
CA GLN A 298 -2.70 7.84 -14.71
C GLN A 298 -3.43 6.91 -15.69
N TYR A 299 -4.65 7.26 -16.01
CA TYR A 299 -5.49 6.82 -17.13
C TYR A 299 -5.80 8.03 -18.03
N PRO A 300 -5.83 7.94 -19.38
CA PRO A 300 -5.87 6.72 -20.19
C PRO A 300 -4.52 6.29 -20.79
N SER A 301 -3.43 6.97 -20.55
CA SER A 301 -2.13 6.62 -21.14
C SER A 301 -1.50 5.39 -20.47
N GLY A 302 -1.83 5.13 -19.21
CA GLY A 302 -1.18 4.12 -18.38
C GLY A 302 0.27 4.46 -18.06
N GLU A 303 0.62 5.74 -18.09
CA GLU A 303 1.94 6.25 -17.75
C GLU A 303 1.94 6.94 -16.41
N LEU A 304 3.11 7.14 -15.85
CA LEU A 304 3.31 7.92 -14.66
C LEU A 304 3.56 9.38 -15.01
N PHE A 305 3.11 10.24 -14.13
CA PHE A 305 3.48 11.64 -14.11
C PHE A 305 4.26 11.94 -12.84
N GLU A 306 5.10 12.95 -12.85
CA GLU A 306 5.84 13.37 -11.67
C GLU A 306 5.47 14.80 -11.26
N TYR A 307 5.44 15.01 -9.96
CA TYR A 307 5.36 16.30 -9.31
C TYR A 307 6.57 16.49 -8.38
N ARG A 308 7.26 17.61 -8.53
CA ARG A 308 8.46 17.97 -7.74
C ARG A 308 8.30 19.29 -6.98
N GLY A 309 7.04 19.72 -6.79
CA GLY A 309 6.72 21.05 -6.29
C GLY A 309 6.50 22.08 -7.42
N GLY A 310 6.06 23.29 -7.07
CA GLY A 310 5.80 24.33 -8.05
C GLY A 310 4.47 24.20 -8.77
N ASN A 311 4.40 24.57 -10.04
CA ASN A 311 3.17 24.67 -10.82
C ASN A 311 3.14 23.73 -12.03
N GLU A 312 3.93 22.68 -12.03
CA GLU A 312 4.04 21.78 -13.18
C GLU A 312 3.91 20.33 -12.77
N ILE A 313 3.19 19.56 -13.60
CA ILE A 313 3.18 18.10 -13.60
C ILE A 313 3.78 17.64 -14.92
N LYS A 314 4.81 16.79 -14.86
CA LYS A 314 5.50 16.29 -16.03
C LYS A 314 5.16 14.83 -16.32
N GLN A 315 4.81 14.53 -17.55
CA GLN A 315 4.62 13.17 -18.02
C GLN A 315 5.95 12.45 -18.16
N LEU A 316 6.03 11.23 -17.64
CA LEU A 316 7.18 10.33 -17.80
C LEU A 316 6.85 9.34 -18.92
N SER A 317 7.15 9.73 -20.16
CA SER A 317 6.85 8.91 -21.33
C SER A 317 7.54 7.54 -21.27
N GLY A 318 6.75 6.46 -21.48
CA GLY A 318 7.24 5.10 -21.39
C GLY A 318 7.43 4.58 -19.97
N TRP A 319 6.91 5.24 -18.96
CA TRP A 319 6.92 4.86 -17.55
C TRP A 319 5.54 4.41 -17.04
N PRO A 320 5.23 3.13 -16.84
CA PRO A 320 6.03 1.96 -17.25
C PRO A 320 5.95 1.70 -18.76
N PRO A 321 6.86 0.90 -19.32
CA PRO A 321 6.77 0.41 -20.68
C PRO A 321 5.45 -0.34 -20.88
N ARG A 322 5.05 -0.53 -22.14
CA ARG A 322 3.87 -1.28 -22.50
C ARG A 322 4.19 -2.77 -22.66
N LEU A 323 3.25 -3.61 -22.24
CA LEU A 323 3.34 -5.03 -22.53
C LEU A 323 3.31 -5.25 -24.06
N PRO A 324 4.26 -6.00 -24.64
CA PRO A 324 4.23 -6.31 -26.07
C PRO A 324 2.97 -7.10 -26.49
N GLY A 325 2.47 -6.84 -27.70
CA GLY A 325 1.34 -7.58 -28.26
C GLY A 325 -0.04 -7.15 -27.80
N VAL A 326 -0.16 -6.00 -27.10
CA VAL A 326 -1.44 -5.42 -26.68
C VAL A 326 -1.69 -4.05 -27.33
N SER A 327 -2.97 -3.65 -27.38
CA SER A 327 -3.38 -2.33 -27.86
C SER A 327 -2.71 -1.21 -27.06
N PRO A 328 -2.30 -0.11 -27.75
CA PRO A 328 -1.78 1.09 -27.07
C PRO A 328 -2.87 1.90 -26.35
N SER A 329 -4.13 1.62 -26.59
CA SER A 329 -5.25 2.44 -26.11
C SER A 329 -5.68 2.05 -24.71
N ALA A 330 -6.18 3.04 -23.96
CA ALA A 330 -6.87 2.89 -22.67
C ALA A 330 -6.14 1.99 -21.66
N ARG A 331 -4.95 2.39 -21.22
CA ARG A 331 -4.21 1.78 -20.11
C ARG A 331 -4.42 2.55 -18.81
N GLU A 332 -4.29 1.84 -17.71
CA GLU A 332 -4.15 2.44 -16.38
C GLU A 332 -2.83 1.97 -15.76
N ALA A 333 -2.01 2.89 -15.28
CA ALA A 333 -1.08 2.61 -14.21
C ALA A 333 -1.90 2.73 -12.93
N GLN A 334 -2.17 1.62 -12.24
CA GLN A 334 -3.25 1.59 -11.27
C GLN A 334 -2.78 1.54 -9.83
N THR A 335 -1.80 0.70 -9.53
CA THR A 335 -1.27 0.51 -8.20
C THR A 335 0.22 0.76 -8.18
N LEU A 336 0.69 1.39 -7.13
CA LEU A 336 2.10 1.68 -6.91
C LEU A 336 2.53 1.12 -5.56
N ALA A 337 3.73 0.57 -5.50
CA ALA A 337 4.37 0.20 -4.25
C ALA A 337 5.90 0.33 -4.36
N ILE A 338 6.54 0.56 -3.23
CA ILE A 338 7.99 0.37 -3.11
C ILE A 338 8.21 -0.98 -2.43
N TYR A 339 9.02 -1.78 -3.05
CA TYR A 339 9.41 -3.07 -2.51
C TYR A 339 10.89 -3.30 -2.81
N ARG A 340 11.67 -3.57 -1.78
CA ARG A 340 13.13 -3.73 -1.89
C ARG A 340 13.85 -2.47 -2.45
N GLY A 341 13.30 -1.29 -2.17
CA GLY A 341 13.80 -0.02 -2.70
C GLY A 341 13.51 0.23 -4.19
N ASP A 342 12.86 -0.69 -4.88
CA ASP A 342 12.44 -0.57 -6.28
C ASP A 342 10.96 -0.15 -6.37
N LEU A 343 10.60 0.57 -7.43
CA LEU A 343 9.21 0.94 -7.70
C LEU A 343 8.51 -0.20 -8.46
N PHE A 344 7.36 -0.62 -7.95
CA PHE A 344 6.47 -1.55 -8.63
C PHE A 344 5.22 -0.86 -9.11
N VAL A 345 4.80 -1.20 -10.34
CA VAL A 345 3.61 -0.62 -10.98
C VAL A 345 2.73 -1.74 -11.50
N GLY A 346 1.49 -1.80 -11.01
CA GLY A 346 0.47 -2.68 -11.52
C GLY A 346 -0.43 -1.98 -12.54
N GLY A 347 -0.70 -2.65 -13.65
CA GLY A 347 -1.44 -2.10 -14.79
C GLY A 347 -2.83 -2.72 -15.00
N TRP A 348 -3.61 -2.07 -15.86
CA TRP A 348 -4.86 -2.50 -16.49
C TRP A 348 -4.79 -2.10 -17.97
N PRO A 349 -5.40 -2.79 -18.96
CA PRO A 349 -6.42 -3.83 -18.81
C PRO A 349 -5.89 -5.28 -18.88
N TRP A 350 -4.58 -5.49 -18.86
CA TRP A 350 -3.96 -6.80 -19.00
C TRP A 350 -3.25 -7.28 -17.72
N ALA A 351 -3.44 -6.61 -16.59
CA ALA A 351 -2.83 -6.91 -15.28
C ALA A 351 -1.33 -7.11 -15.34
N GLU A 352 -0.64 -6.22 -16.04
CA GLU A 352 0.83 -6.21 -16.12
C GLU A 352 1.45 -5.78 -14.80
N LEU A 353 2.60 -6.34 -14.47
CA LEU A 353 3.42 -5.95 -13.33
C LEU A 353 4.82 -5.57 -13.80
N TRP A 354 5.20 -4.34 -13.49
CA TRP A 354 6.48 -3.76 -13.84
C TRP A 354 7.27 -3.38 -12.61
N ARG A 355 8.59 -3.55 -12.66
CA ARG A 355 9.55 -3.09 -11.67
C ARG A 355 10.53 -2.11 -12.30
N TYR A 356 10.71 -0.96 -11.69
CA TYR A 356 11.76 0.00 -12.04
C TYR A 356 12.89 -0.09 -11.03
N ASP A 357 14.06 -0.46 -11.53
CA ASP A 357 15.32 -0.40 -10.81
C ASP A 357 15.94 0.98 -11.04
N ALA A 358 15.87 1.81 -10.01
CA ALA A 358 16.30 3.20 -10.14
C ALA A 358 17.82 3.37 -10.15
N ASP A 359 18.59 2.40 -9.66
CA ASP A 359 20.04 2.44 -9.67
C ASP A 359 20.60 2.06 -11.05
N ALA A 360 19.88 1.16 -11.75
CA ALA A 360 20.19 0.77 -13.12
C ALA A 360 19.45 1.60 -14.18
N ASP A 361 18.55 2.51 -13.78
CA ASP A 361 17.61 3.25 -14.65
C ASP A 361 16.89 2.33 -15.64
N ARG A 362 16.34 1.22 -15.15
CA ARG A 362 15.83 0.15 -16.00
C ARG A 362 14.51 -0.42 -15.52
N TRP A 363 13.58 -0.60 -16.47
CA TRP A 363 12.36 -1.34 -16.29
C TRP A 363 12.52 -2.85 -16.53
N HIS A 364 11.93 -3.65 -15.66
CA HIS A 364 11.82 -5.10 -15.76
C HIS A 364 10.36 -5.50 -15.79
N SER A 365 9.98 -6.29 -16.79
CA SER A 365 8.65 -6.89 -16.85
C SER A 365 8.60 -8.15 -15.99
N HIS A 366 7.61 -8.25 -15.11
CA HIS A 366 7.24 -9.49 -14.42
C HIS A 366 6.07 -10.18 -15.11
N GLY A 367 5.75 -9.73 -16.33
CA GLY A 367 4.69 -10.27 -17.14
C GLY A 367 3.32 -9.86 -16.67
N ARG A 368 2.38 -10.71 -16.93
CA ARG A 368 0.96 -10.58 -16.72
C ARG A 368 0.51 -11.50 -15.59
N MET A 369 -0.37 -11.01 -14.71
CA MET A 369 -0.86 -11.80 -13.57
C MET A 369 -1.96 -12.80 -13.96
N PHE A 370 -2.36 -12.81 -15.22
CA PHE A 370 -3.32 -13.75 -15.82
C PHE A 370 -2.67 -14.51 -16.97
N SER A 371 -3.03 -15.79 -17.13
CA SER A 371 -2.59 -16.61 -18.25
C SER A 371 -3.53 -16.60 -19.45
N HIS A 372 -4.65 -15.86 -19.36
CA HIS A 372 -5.74 -15.85 -20.35
C HIS A 372 -6.44 -14.49 -20.44
N PRO A 373 -7.14 -14.18 -21.57
CA PRO A 373 -7.01 -14.82 -22.89
C PRO A 373 -5.60 -14.59 -23.46
N GLU A 374 -5.29 -15.07 -24.65
CA GLU A 374 -4.04 -14.70 -25.34
C GLU A 374 -3.97 -13.18 -25.53
N LEU A 375 -2.74 -12.64 -25.50
CA LEU A 375 -2.51 -11.22 -25.74
C LEU A 375 -2.86 -10.88 -27.19
N THR A 376 -3.50 -9.74 -27.39
CA THR A 376 -3.86 -9.25 -28.71
C THR A 376 -3.91 -7.72 -28.74
N ASP A 377 -3.53 -7.16 -29.87
CA ASP A 377 -3.68 -5.73 -30.18
C ASP A 377 -5.01 -5.42 -30.92
N LYS A 378 -5.79 -6.47 -31.29
CA LYS A 378 -7.07 -6.33 -31.99
C LYS A 378 -8.19 -5.80 -31.10
N THR A 379 -8.07 -5.96 -29.79
CA THR A 379 -9.01 -5.43 -28.80
C THR A 379 -8.23 -4.66 -27.73
N VAL A 380 -8.90 -3.71 -27.10
CA VAL A 380 -8.30 -2.95 -25.98
C VAL A 380 -8.30 -3.80 -24.71
N HIS A 381 -9.40 -4.50 -24.46
CA HIS A 381 -9.63 -5.24 -23.23
C HIS A 381 -9.75 -6.75 -23.48
N PRO A 382 -9.38 -7.58 -22.51
CA PRO A 382 -9.73 -8.99 -22.53
C PRO A 382 -11.24 -9.19 -22.65
N TYR A 383 -11.67 -10.16 -23.48
CA TYR A 383 -13.06 -10.62 -23.57
C TYR A 383 -14.11 -9.55 -23.97
N GLU A 384 -13.77 -8.59 -24.83
CA GLU A 384 -14.72 -7.56 -25.30
C GLU A 384 -15.97 -8.18 -25.97
N ALA A 385 -15.79 -9.21 -26.80
CA ALA A 385 -16.90 -9.89 -27.45
C ALA A 385 -17.84 -10.58 -26.45
N ASP A 386 -17.30 -11.15 -25.39
CA ASP A 386 -18.09 -11.76 -24.32
C ASP A 386 -18.80 -10.70 -23.48
N ALA A 387 -18.15 -9.57 -23.20
CA ALA A 387 -18.81 -8.45 -22.53
C ALA A 387 -20.04 -7.96 -23.33
N VAL A 388 -19.90 -7.78 -24.64
CA VAL A 388 -21.01 -7.39 -25.52
C VAL A 388 -22.13 -8.45 -25.52
N ARG A 389 -21.76 -9.74 -25.66
CA ARG A 389 -22.72 -10.86 -25.62
C ARG A 389 -23.55 -10.88 -24.35
N HIS A 390 -22.94 -10.60 -23.21
CA HIS A 390 -23.60 -10.56 -21.92
C HIS A 390 -24.21 -9.20 -21.56
N LYS A 391 -24.27 -8.27 -22.50
CA LYS A 391 -24.78 -6.89 -22.29
C LYS A 391 -24.09 -6.17 -21.13
N LEU A 392 -22.78 -6.34 -21.04
CA LEU A 392 -21.92 -5.67 -20.08
C LEU A 392 -21.17 -4.53 -20.75
N VAL A 393 -20.63 -3.64 -19.94
CA VAL A 393 -19.70 -2.61 -20.42
C VAL A 393 -18.47 -3.30 -21.03
N VAL A 394 -18.02 -2.85 -22.20
CA VAL A 394 -16.96 -3.48 -23.00
C VAL A 394 -15.70 -3.80 -22.20
N ASN A 395 -15.33 -2.93 -21.26
CA ASN A 395 -14.15 -3.11 -20.42
C ASN A 395 -14.40 -3.88 -19.11
N HIS A 396 -15.55 -4.54 -18.96
CA HIS A 396 -15.94 -5.23 -17.73
C HIS A 396 -14.92 -6.29 -17.29
N TRP A 397 -14.35 -7.01 -18.25
CA TRP A 397 -13.37 -8.08 -18.03
C TRP A 397 -11.93 -7.62 -18.06
N GLY A 398 -11.71 -6.32 -18.15
CA GLY A 398 -10.37 -5.76 -18.04
C GLY A 398 -9.70 -6.22 -16.74
N GLN A 399 -8.51 -6.80 -16.88
CA GLN A 399 -7.77 -7.44 -15.80
C GLN A 399 -6.89 -6.41 -15.07
N ARG A 400 -6.91 -6.44 -13.75
CA ARG A 400 -6.22 -5.48 -12.89
C ARG A 400 -5.26 -6.15 -11.92
N VAL A 401 -4.18 -5.45 -11.62
CA VAL A 401 -3.47 -5.56 -10.35
C VAL A 401 -4.10 -4.56 -9.39
N THR A 402 -4.84 -5.03 -8.39
CA THR A 402 -5.63 -4.18 -7.49
C THR A 402 -4.96 -3.86 -6.17
N GLY A 403 -3.92 -4.60 -5.81
CA GLY A 403 -3.16 -4.36 -4.60
C GLY A 403 -1.72 -4.80 -4.76
N LEU A 404 -0.81 -4.01 -4.23
CA LEU A 404 0.61 -4.30 -4.08
C LEU A 404 0.96 -3.95 -2.63
N VAL A 405 1.10 -4.96 -1.77
CA VAL A 405 1.33 -4.75 -0.34
C VAL A 405 2.52 -5.57 0.13
N PRO A 406 3.63 -4.95 0.51
CA PRO A 406 4.75 -5.65 1.14
C PRO A 406 4.39 -6.17 2.54
N LEU A 407 4.71 -7.44 2.77
CA LEU A 407 4.56 -8.11 4.06
C LEU A 407 5.68 -9.12 4.27
N GLY A 408 6.41 -9.00 5.37
CA GLY A 408 7.58 -9.83 5.61
C GLY A 408 8.58 -9.72 4.45
N GLY A 409 9.02 -10.84 3.91
CA GLY A 409 9.91 -10.89 2.75
C GLY A 409 9.23 -10.76 1.39
N ALA A 410 7.89 -10.74 1.32
CA ALA A 410 7.12 -10.81 0.07
C ALA A 410 6.42 -9.50 -0.29
N LEU A 411 6.12 -9.33 -1.59
CA LEU A 411 5.13 -8.39 -2.10
C LEU A 411 3.84 -9.16 -2.40
N MET A 412 2.79 -8.87 -1.67
CA MET A 412 1.47 -9.45 -1.93
C MET A 412 0.82 -8.72 -3.10
N VAL A 413 0.35 -9.49 -4.09
CA VAL A 413 -0.23 -8.98 -5.33
C VAL A 413 -1.65 -9.52 -5.47
N SER A 414 -2.65 -8.65 -5.59
CA SER A 414 -4.03 -9.08 -5.82
C SER A 414 -4.52 -8.71 -7.21
N THR A 415 -5.50 -9.48 -7.69
CA THR A 415 -6.06 -9.35 -9.03
C THR A 415 -7.57 -9.13 -9.01
N SER A 416 -8.10 -8.48 -10.07
CA SER A 416 -9.54 -8.35 -10.26
C SER A 416 -9.91 -8.23 -11.74
N SER A 417 -11.22 -8.36 -12.03
CA SER A 417 -11.84 -7.74 -13.20
C SER A 417 -11.88 -6.21 -13.03
N LYS A 418 -12.52 -5.45 -13.90
CA LYS A 418 -12.68 -4.00 -13.76
C LYS A 418 -13.18 -3.58 -12.38
N GLY A 419 -13.99 -4.40 -11.74
CA GLY A 419 -14.47 -4.22 -10.37
C GLY A 419 -14.37 -5.52 -9.57
N THR A 420 -14.89 -5.49 -8.35
CA THR A 420 -15.04 -6.67 -7.51
C THR A 420 -16.52 -7.07 -7.50
N TYR A 421 -16.88 -8.06 -8.32
CA TYR A 421 -18.26 -8.50 -8.48
C TYR A 421 -18.47 -9.91 -7.94
N ALA A 422 -19.71 -10.26 -7.59
CA ALA A 422 -20.09 -11.64 -7.33
C ALA A 422 -19.97 -12.49 -8.61
N TRP A 423 -19.61 -13.75 -8.45
CA TRP A 423 -19.70 -14.72 -9.54
C TRP A 423 -21.17 -14.88 -9.98
N SER A 424 -21.38 -14.99 -11.28
CA SER A 424 -22.69 -15.18 -11.86
C SER A 424 -22.59 -16.05 -13.14
N GLU A 425 -23.72 -16.41 -13.72
CA GLU A 425 -23.80 -17.15 -14.98
C GLU A 425 -23.07 -16.47 -16.16
N ARG A 426 -22.90 -15.16 -16.08
CA ARG A 426 -22.15 -14.37 -17.07
C ARG A 426 -20.68 -14.77 -17.19
N TYR A 427 -20.16 -15.53 -16.22
CA TYR A 427 -18.79 -16.04 -16.20
C TYR A 427 -18.65 -17.49 -16.67
N GLN A 428 -19.73 -18.12 -17.14
CA GLN A 428 -19.73 -19.54 -17.54
C GLN A 428 -18.79 -19.86 -18.72
N PHE A 429 -18.45 -18.89 -19.55
CA PHE A 429 -17.50 -19.08 -20.64
C PHE A 429 -16.04 -19.26 -20.16
N LEU A 430 -15.73 -18.93 -18.92
CA LEU A 430 -14.42 -19.17 -18.31
C LEU A 430 -14.37 -20.57 -17.69
N THR A 431 -13.29 -21.29 -17.89
CA THR A 431 -13.00 -22.51 -17.12
C THR A 431 -12.77 -22.18 -15.64
N ASP A 432 -12.86 -23.17 -14.76
CA ASP A 432 -12.62 -22.97 -13.33
C ASP A 432 -11.19 -22.45 -13.04
N ALA A 433 -10.20 -22.96 -13.77
CA ALA A 433 -8.81 -22.50 -13.65
C ALA A 433 -8.65 -21.02 -14.06
N GLN A 434 -9.38 -20.58 -15.08
CA GLN A 434 -9.41 -19.19 -15.52
C GLN A 434 -10.15 -18.28 -14.53
N ARG A 435 -11.31 -18.73 -14.03
CA ARG A 435 -12.07 -18.00 -12.99
C ARG A 435 -11.25 -17.74 -11.75
N ARG A 436 -10.48 -18.75 -11.29
CA ARG A 436 -9.61 -18.63 -10.11
C ARG A 436 -8.42 -17.69 -10.27
N GLN A 437 -8.22 -17.09 -11.43
CA GLN A 437 -7.22 -16.04 -11.61
C GLN A 437 -7.79 -14.64 -11.30
N TYR A 438 -9.10 -14.47 -11.37
CA TYR A 438 -9.78 -13.27 -10.88
C TYR A 438 -9.99 -13.38 -9.37
N GLY A 439 -9.65 -12.34 -8.64
CA GLY A 439 -9.71 -12.35 -7.16
C GLY A 439 -8.63 -13.21 -6.49
N ALA A 440 -7.60 -13.58 -7.23
CA ALA A 440 -6.45 -14.29 -6.70
C ALA A 440 -5.52 -13.35 -5.93
N VAL A 441 -4.80 -13.94 -4.98
CA VAL A 441 -3.67 -13.29 -4.30
C VAL A 441 -2.42 -14.12 -4.52
N LEU A 442 -1.34 -13.44 -4.89
CA LEU A 442 -0.03 -14.03 -5.12
C LEU A 442 0.96 -13.42 -4.11
N ALA A 443 1.86 -14.23 -3.61
CA ALA A 443 3.06 -13.78 -2.94
C ALA A 443 4.19 -13.75 -3.98
N PHE A 444 4.77 -12.58 -4.16
CA PHE A 444 5.85 -12.33 -5.09
C PHE A 444 7.11 -12.10 -4.26
N GLU A 445 8.04 -13.05 -4.29
CA GLU A 445 9.19 -13.04 -3.41
C GLU A 445 10.46 -12.72 -4.20
N MET A 446 11.14 -11.67 -3.76
CA MET A 446 12.49 -11.34 -4.19
C MET A 446 13.38 -11.26 -2.95
N PRO A 447 14.52 -11.95 -2.91
CA PRO A 447 15.37 -11.94 -1.72
C PRO A 447 15.82 -10.54 -1.32
N GLY A 448 15.92 -10.30 -0.02
CA GLY A 448 16.51 -9.09 0.53
C GLY A 448 15.53 -7.96 0.80
N ASN A 449 14.27 -8.26 1.07
CA ASN A 449 13.33 -7.29 1.66
C ASN A 449 12.68 -7.82 2.92
N LEU A 450 12.45 -6.96 3.88
CA LEU A 450 11.67 -7.21 5.08
C LEU A 450 10.76 -6.03 5.34
N ALA A 451 9.45 -6.28 5.38
CA ALA A 451 8.45 -5.29 5.78
C ALA A 451 7.83 -5.68 7.13
N ALA A 452 7.79 -4.74 8.06
CA ALA A 452 7.19 -4.91 9.37
C ALA A 452 6.50 -3.63 9.81
N GLN A 453 5.48 -3.75 10.66
CA GLN A 453 4.79 -2.59 11.23
C GLN A 453 5.36 -2.28 12.60
N ILE A 454 5.60 -1.00 12.87
CA ILE A 454 5.98 -0.54 14.20
C ILE A 454 4.74 -0.41 15.09
N GLU A 455 4.92 -0.57 16.38
CA GLU A 455 3.98 -0.11 17.37
C GLU A 455 4.20 1.39 17.59
N TRP A 456 3.18 2.20 17.29
CA TRP A 456 3.26 3.64 17.49
C TRP A 456 3.36 3.98 18.97
N ARG A 457 4.25 4.90 19.29
CA ARG A 457 4.41 5.45 20.65
C ARG A 457 4.60 6.95 20.56
N ASP A 458 4.08 7.67 21.55
CA ASP A 458 4.20 9.12 21.72
C ASP A 458 5.55 9.56 22.36
N ARG A 459 6.57 8.72 22.21
CA ARG A 459 7.94 8.95 22.64
C ARG A 459 8.93 8.48 21.57
N PRO A 460 10.17 8.93 21.61
CA PRO A 460 11.20 8.39 20.72
C PRO A 460 11.31 6.87 20.85
N ILE A 461 11.37 6.18 19.71
CA ILE A 461 11.55 4.73 19.60
C ILE A 461 12.96 4.42 19.08
N LEU A 462 13.52 3.31 19.55
CA LEU A 462 14.78 2.77 19.02
C LEU A 462 14.43 1.71 17.97
N LEU A 463 14.84 1.96 16.73
CA LEU A 463 14.75 0.99 15.63
C LEU A 463 16.13 0.42 15.35
N GLU A 464 16.24 -0.89 15.26
CA GLU A 464 17.47 -1.60 14.92
C GLU A 464 17.23 -2.45 13.66
N PHE A 465 18.14 -2.29 12.71
CA PHE A 465 18.16 -2.99 11.43
C PHE A 465 19.40 -3.85 11.38
N THR A 466 19.23 -5.15 11.35
CA THR A 466 20.34 -6.08 11.51
C THR A 466 20.40 -7.05 10.32
N VAL A 467 21.59 -7.20 9.77
CA VAL A 467 21.93 -8.29 8.86
C VAL A 467 22.67 -9.34 9.70
N GLU A 468 21.99 -10.42 9.99
CA GLU A 468 22.56 -11.58 10.66
C GLU A 468 22.93 -12.65 9.63
N PRO A 469 23.82 -13.60 9.93
CA PRO A 469 24.01 -14.76 9.05
C PRO A 469 22.67 -15.45 8.79
N GLY A 470 22.26 -15.53 7.51
CA GLY A 470 21.03 -16.19 7.09
C GLY A 470 19.75 -15.36 7.21
N ARG A 471 19.74 -14.13 7.75
CA ARG A 471 18.49 -13.38 7.88
C ARG A 471 18.65 -11.86 8.00
N LEU A 472 17.60 -11.15 7.59
CA LEU A 472 17.35 -9.73 7.93
C LEU A 472 16.42 -9.67 9.13
N VAL A 473 16.66 -8.69 10.03
CA VAL A 473 15.86 -8.51 11.24
C VAL A 473 15.60 -7.02 11.48
N ILE A 474 14.38 -6.70 11.89
CA ILE A 474 14.00 -5.39 12.43
C ILE A 474 13.59 -5.56 13.88
N ARG A 475 14.13 -4.71 14.76
CA ARG A 475 13.73 -4.64 16.17
C ARG A 475 13.24 -3.24 16.52
N GLN A 476 12.25 -3.16 17.39
CA GLN A 476 11.77 -1.93 18.01
C GLN A 476 11.97 -2.02 19.52
N ASP A 477 12.70 -1.07 20.10
CA ASP A 477 13.01 -1.04 21.54
C ASP A 477 13.55 -2.39 22.06
N GLY A 478 14.39 -3.07 21.23
CA GLY A 478 15.01 -4.37 21.53
C GLY A 478 14.12 -5.60 21.20
N GLN A 479 12.84 -5.42 20.92
CA GLN A 479 11.92 -6.49 20.55
C GLN A 479 11.95 -6.72 19.04
N GLU A 480 12.10 -7.97 18.58
CA GLU A 480 11.97 -8.33 17.17
C GLU A 480 10.53 -8.13 16.69
N ILE A 481 10.35 -7.28 15.68
CA ILE A 481 9.05 -7.00 15.05
C ILE A 481 8.94 -7.60 13.64
N GLY A 482 10.04 -8.11 13.10
CA GLY A 482 10.05 -8.84 11.83
C GLY A 482 11.41 -9.44 11.52
N ALA A 483 11.38 -10.58 10.81
CA ALA A 483 12.55 -11.22 10.26
C ALA A 483 12.21 -11.92 8.93
N THR A 484 13.22 -12.06 8.05
CA THR A 484 13.12 -12.83 6.81
C THR A 484 14.45 -13.50 6.50
N ALA A 485 14.39 -14.68 5.87
CA ALA A 485 15.59 -15.39 5.44
C ALA A 485 16.31 -14.59 4.33
N PHE A 486 17.61 -14.42 4.48
CA PHE A 486 18.43 -13.73 3.49
C PHE A 486 19.92 -14.00 3.73
N GLU A 487 20.63 -14.44 2.68
CA GLU A 487 22.06 -14.62 2.69
C GLU A 487 22.74 -13.47 1.94
N VAL A 488 23.68 -12.80 2.61
CA VAL A 488 24.51 -11.77 2.00
C VAL A 488 25.68 -12.43 1.28
N THR A 489 25.81 -12.17 -0.01
CA THR A 489 26.92 -12.75 -0.83
C THR A 489 28.17 -11.88 -0.84
N ASP A 490 28.05 -10.60 -0.54
CA ASP A 490 29.16 -9.62 -0.52
C ASP A 490 29.11 -8.81 0.79
N VAL A 491 29.62 -9.43 1.83
CA VAL A 491 29.68 -8.85 3.18
C VAL A 491 30.61 -7.64 3.23
N GLU A 492 31.74 -7.71 2.51
CA GLU A 492 32.74 -6.63 2.52
C GLU A 492 32.17 -5.34 1.92
N ARG A 493 31.47 -5.43 0.76
CA ARG A 493 30.79 -4.29 0.15
C ARG A 493 29.75 -3.67 1.09
N LEU A 494 28.98 -4.52 1.78
CA LEU A 494 27.99 -4.06 2.74
C LEU A 494 28.66 -3.32 3.91
N GLN A 495 29.76 -3.85 4.45
CA GLN A 495 30.48 -3.26 5.57
C GLN A 495 31.20 -1.96 5.22
N GLN A 496 31.69 -1.83 3.98
CA GLN A 496 32.39 -0.62 3.50
C GLN A 496 31.44 0.49 3.04
N ALA A 497 30.14 0.19 2.88
CA ALA A 497 29.17 1.17 2.38
C ALA A 497 29.02 2.37 3.31
N ARG A 498 28.86 3.55 2.72
CA ARG A 498 28.63 4.80 3.45
C ARG A 498 27.15 4.91 3.84
N VAL A 499 26.86 5.27 5.08
CA VAL A 499 25.50 5.59 5.54
C VAL A 499 25.13 7.02 5.13
N VAL A 500 23.95 7.18 4.56
CA VAL A 500 23.30 8.46 4.29
C VAL A 500 21.98 8.48 5.05
N TRP A 501 21.80 9.44 5.94
CA TRP A 501 20.65 9.54 6.82
C TRP A 501 19.56 10.46 6.24
N GLY A 502 18.29 10.08 6.45
CA GLY A 502 17.14 10.93 6.21
C GLY A 502 16.81 11.21 4.74
N GLU A 503 17.46 10.52 3.80
CA GLU A 503 17.22 10.65 2.36
C GLU A 503 17.09 9.29 1.71
N GLY A 504 16.45 9.22 0.56
CA GLY A 504 16.42 8.02 -0.26
C GLY A 504 15.11 7.76 -0.97
N VAL A 505 14.83 6.47 -1.23
CA VAL A 505 13.76 6.01 -2.12
C VAL A 505 12.34 6.40 -1.69
N PHE A 506 12.14 6.76 -0.44
CA PHE A 506 10.83 7.14 0.09
C PHE A 506 10.61 8.67 0.16
N GLY A 507 11.55 9.45 -0.33
CA GLY A 507 11.55 10.90 -0.20
C GLY A 507 12.19 11.37 1.10
N LYS A 508 11.90 12.61 1.51
CA LYS A 508 12.51 13.19 2.70
C LYS A 508 11.81 12.73 3.98
N LEU A 509 12.61 12.37 4.99
CA LEU A 509 12.11 12.06 6.31
C LEU A 509 11.42 13.29 6.92
N LYS A 510 10.20 13.14 7.39
CA LYS A 510 9.43 14.16 8.10
C LYS A 510 9.57 14.06 9.63
N GLY A 511 9.87 12.85 10.13
CA GLY A 511 10.22 12.65 11.54
C GLY A 511 11.66 13.04 11.82
N THR A 512 12.05 12.95 13.08
CA THR A 512 13.39 13.27 13.54
C THR A 512 14.15 12.00 13.85
N VAL A 513 15.31 11.81 13.21
CA VAL A 513 16.29 10.83 13.66
C VAL A 513 17.15 11.52 14.71
N THR A 514 16.93 11.16 15.97
CA THR A 514 17.57 11.84 17.11
C THR A 514 18.94 11.24 17.44
N ASP A 515 19.18 10.01 17.10
CA ASP A 515 20.47 9.32 17.23
C ASP A 515 20.52 8.18 16.19
N GLY A 516 21.57 8.14 15.40
CA GLY A 516 21.80 7.11 14.41
C GLY A 516 23.21 6.58 14.51
N LYS A 517 23.35 5.25 14.59
CA LYS A 517 24.63 4.56 14.69
C LYS A 517 24.71 3.42 13.70
N ARG A 518 25.95 3.18 13.30
CA ARG A 518 26.36 1.94 12.64
C ARG A 518 27.32 1.18 13.53
N GLU A 519 27.06 -0.09 13.77
CA GLU A 519 27.89 -1.01 14.55
C GLU A 519 28.32 -2.20 13.71
#